data_e741436c274b6cfb4ad61096bf6ff388
#
_entry.id   e741436c274b6cfb4ad61096bf6ff388
#
_cell.length_a   1.000
_cell.length_b   1.000
_cell.length_c   1.000
_cell.angle_alpha   90.00
_cell.angle_beta   90.00
_cell.angle_gamma   90.00
#
_symmetry.space_group_name_H-M   'P 1'
#
loop_
_entity.id
_entity.type
_entity.pdbx_description
1 polymer ?
#
loop_
_entity_poly.entity_id
_entity_poly.type
_entity_poly.pdbx_seq_one_letter_code
_entity_poly.pdbx_strand_id
1 'polypeptide(L)'
;MKTAFTLIELIFAIVIMGILAVVAIPRLNATRDDAQASTAAANVSVAVMDITSYYTAKGFFTDVKSMSNIVIDDNGNMKVKNTDCFRITVSNATSSEVDPTKGISVGSPILKVVAISSSDNACLSAQRLTRSILDSSPINIGQGNVKFN
;
A
#
# COMPACT_ATOMS: atom_id res chain seq x y z
N MET A 1 -15.97 22.68 52.31
CA MET A 1 -16.55 23.72 51.44
C MET A 1 -16.52 23.20 50.02
N LYS A 2 -17.68 23.08 49.34
CA LYS A 2 -17.73 22.71 47.91
C LYS A 2 -17.61 24.03 47.14
N THR A 3 -16.50 24.23 46.47
CA THR A 3 -16.30 25.36 45.53
C THR A 3 -17.17 25.11 44.30
N ALA A 4 -18.15 25.98 44.05
CA ALA A 4 -18.93 25.93 42.82
C ALA A 4 -18.15 26.64 41.71
N PHE A 5 -18.12 26.04 40.55
CA PHE A 5 -17.50 26.61 39.34
C PHE A 5 -18.26 27.87 38.94
N THR A 6 -17.55 28.95 38.62
CA THR A 6 -18.18 30.15 38.10
C THR A 6 -18.52 29.98 36.61
N LEU A 7 -19.60 30.66 36.18
CA LEU A 7 -20.05 30.61 34.78
C LEU A 7 -18.94 31.11 33.82
N ILE A 8 -18.15 32.08 34.24
CA ILE A 8 -17.06 32.63 33.44
C ILE A 8 -15.90 31.64 33.25
N GLU A 9 -15.57 30.86 34.28
CA GLU A 9 -14.55 29.78 34.17
C GLU A 9 -14.96 28.71 33.19
N LEU A 10 -16.26 28.33 33.19
CA LEU A 10 -16.78 27.35 32.24
C LEU A 10 -16.70 27.86 30.80
N ILE A 11 -17.15 29.10 30.56
CA ILE A 11 -17.11 29.70 29.20
C ILE A 11 -15.68 29.82 28.71
N PHE A 12 -14.76 30.28 29.57
CA PHE A 12 -13.35 30.42 29.21
C PHE A 12 -12.72 29.06 28.84
N ALA A 13 -13.03 28.00 29.62
CA ALA A 13 -12.54 26.66 29.33
C ALA A 13 -13.01 26.10 27.97
N ILE A 14 -14.31 26.24 27.65
CA ILE A 14 -14.84 25.74 26.38
C ILE A 14 -14.34 26.53 25.17
N VAL A 15 -14.09 27.83 25.31
CA VAL A 15 -13.50 28.67 24.25
C VAL A 15 -12.07 28.22 23.94
N ILE A 16 -11.24 28.01 24.97
CA ILE A 16 -9.86 27.50 24.78
C ILE A 16 -9.87 26.11 24.16
N MET A 17 -10.73 25.19 24.64
CA MET A 17 -10.85 23.86 24.05
C MET A 17 -11.28 23.93 22.58
N GLY A 18 -12.19 24.84 22.23
CA GLY A 18 -12.63 25.07 20.85
C GLY A 18 -11.48 25.51 19.93
N ILE A 19 -10.66 26.46 20.37
CA ILE A 19 -9.51 26.94 19.59
C ILE A 19 -8.47 25.82 19.41
N LEU A 20 -8.16 25.05 20.45
CA LEU A 20 -7.23 23.93 20.39
C LEU A 20 -7.74 22.81 19.47
N ALA A 21 -9.04 22.51 19.50
CA ALA A 21 -9.65 21.49 18.66
C ALA A 21 -9.52 21.81 17.15
N VAL A 22 -9.69 23.07 16.76
CA VAL A 22 -9.57 23.50 15.35
C VAL A 22 -8.17 23.21 14.77
N VAL A 23 -7.12 23.32 15.58
CA VAL A 23 -5.74 23.04 15.14
C VAL A 23 -5.41 21.54 15.23
N ALA A 24 -5.92 20.84 16.24
CA ALA A 24 -5.58 19.45 16.50
C ALA A 24 -6.22 18.46 15.49
N ILE A 25 -7.46 18.68 15.11
CA ILE A 25 -8.21 17.76 14.24
C ILE A 25 -7.56 17.55 12.87
N PRO A 26 -7.15 18.59 12.11
CA PRO A 26 -6.49 18.39 10.81
C PRO A 26 -5.18 17.62 10.92
N ARG A 27 -4.40 17.86 11.98
CA ARG A 27 -3.12 17.16 12.21
C ARG A 27 -3.32 15.67 12.49
N LEU A 28 -4.35 15.32 13.27
CA LEU A 28 -4.68 13.92 13.55
C LEU A 28 -5.11 13.16 12.28
N ASN A 29 -5.85 13.81 11.39
CA ASN A 29 -6.23 13.18 10.12
C ASN A 29 -5.00 12.93 9.22
N ALA A 30 -4.08 13.88 9.11
CA ALA A 30 -2.87 13.71 8.32
C ALA A 30 -1.99 12.56 8.85
N THR A 31 -1.77 12.49 10.17
CA THR A 31 -0.99 11.40 10.77
C THR A 31 -1.62 10.03 10.60
N ARG A 32 -2.95 9.96 10.63
CA ARG A 32 -3.68 8.72 10.37
C ARG A 32 -3.52 8.26 8.92
N ASP A 33 -3.57 9.18 7.96
CA ASP A 33 -3.37 8.87 6.55
C ASP A 33 -1.93 8.39 6.29
N ASP A 34 -0.93 9.00 6.91
CA ASP A 34 0.47 8.58 6.81
C ASP A 34 0.70 7.19 7.41
N ALA A 35 0.07 6.88 8.54
CA ALA A 35 0.14 5.55 9.15
C ALA A 35 -0.48 4.47 8.24
N GLN A 36 -1.62 4.77 7.61
CA GLN A 36 -2.27 3.86 6.67
C GLN A 36 -1.46 3.68 5.39
N ALA A 37 -0.83 4.76 4.89
CA ALA A 37 0.07 4.70 3.75
C ALA A 37 1.29 3.81 4.03
N SER A 38 1.90 3.95 5.19
CA SER A 38 3.05 3.13 5.61
C SER A 38 2.69 1.66 5.74
N THR A 39 1.52 1.36 6.34
CA THR A 39 1.01 -0.01 6.42
C THR A 39 0.75 -0.60 5.03
N ALA A 40 0.13 0.16 4.14
CA ALA A 40 -0.13 -0.28 2.77
C ALA A 40 1.17 -0.54 2.00
N ALA A 41 2.17 0.32 2.15
CA ALA A 41 3.48 0.13 1.52
C ALA A 41 4.18 -1.16 2.01
N ALA A 42 4.12 -1.42 3.31
CA ALA A 42 4.62 -2.66 3.88
C ALA A 42 3.87 -3.88 3.33
N ASN A 43 2.55 -3.80 3.22
CA ASN A 43 1.71 -4.88 2.67
C ASN A 43 2.03 -5.17 1.20
N VAL A 44 2.29 -4.16 0.36
CA VAL A 44 2.74 -4.37 -1.03
C VAL A 44 4.05 -5.15 -1.05
N SER A 45 5.01 -4.77 -0.20
CA SER A 45 6.30 -5.46 -0.11
C SER A 45 6.13 -6.91 0.31
N VAL A 46 5.30 -7.16 1.33
CA VAL A 46 5.01 -8.53 1.80
C VAL A 46 4.31 -9.34 0.70
N ALA A 47 3.32 -8.78 0.01
CA ALA A 47 2.64 -9.47 -1.09
C ALA A 47 3.61 -9.88 -2.20
N VAL A 48 4.54 -9.00 -2.60
CA VAL A 48 5.58 -9.31 -3.60
C VAL A 48 6.48 -10.46 -3.11
N MET A 49 6.89 -10.43 -1.85
CA MET A 49 7.73 -11.49 -1.26
C MET A 49 6.99 -12.82 -1.19
N ASP A 50 5.74 -12.83 -0.73
CA ASP A 50 4.91 -14.04 -0.60
C ASP A 50 4.71 -14.71 -1.96
N ILE A 51 4.30 -13.93 -2.98
CA ILE A 51 4.04 -14.41 -4.34
C ILE A 51 5.31 -14.97 -4.97
N THR A 52 6.45 -14.27 -4.80
CA THR A 52 7.74 -14.72 -5.30
C THR A 52 8.17 -16.02 -4.62
N SER A 53 8.02 -16.11 -3.31
CA SER A 53 8.34 -17.31 -2.52
C SER A 53 7.45 -18.48 -2.90
N TYR A 54 6.16 -18.23 -3.10
CA TYR A 54 5.21 -19.24 -3.54
C TYR A 54 5.62 -19.80 -4.91
N TYR A 55 5.90 -18.93 -5.88
CA TYR A 55 6.33 -19.37 -7.21
C TYR A 55 7.65 -20.15 -7.15
N THR A 56 8.62 -19.69 -6.37
CA THR A 56 9.89 -20.37 -6.19
C THR A 56 9.72 -21.78 -5.60
N ALA A 57 8.77 -21.93 -4.67
CA ALA A 57 8.51 -23.21 -4.01
C ALA A 57 7.65 -24.18 -4.85
N LYS A 58 6.72 -23.66 -5.65
CA LYS A 58 5.72 -24.47 -6.36
C LYS A 58 5.98 -24.61 -7.88
N GLY A 59 6.67 -23.62 -8.48
CA GLY A 59 6.95 -23.59 -9.90
C GLY A 59 5.78 -23.16 -10.81
N PHE A 60 4.65 -22.77 -10.21
CA PHE A 60 3.46 -22.30 -10.93
C PHE A 60 2.70 -21.24 -10.15
N PHE A 61 1.86 -20.46 -10.85
CA PHE A 61 0.95 -19.50 -10.23
C PHE A 61 -0.40 -20.15 -9.92
N THR A 62 -1.04 -19.61 -8.89
CA THR A 62 -2.47 -19.73 -8.65
C THR A 62 -3.08 -18.32 -8.63
N ASP A 63 -4.26 -18.19 -8.06
CA ASP A 63 -4.86 -16.89 -7.79
C ASP A 63 -3.99 -16.08 -6.80
N VAL A 64 -3.77 -14.79 -7.10
CA VAL A 64 -2.90 -13.89 -6.32
C VAL A 64 -3.32 -13.86 -4.84
N LYS A 65 -4.63 -13.90 -4.59
CA LYS A 65 -5.21 -13.94 -3.25
C LYS A 65 -4.79 -15.19 -2.45
N SER A 66 -4.59 -16.30 -3.13
CA SER A 66 -4.18 -17.58 -2.52
C SER A 66 -2.67 -17.67 -2.26
N MET A 67 -1.88 -16.79 -2.90
CA MET A 67 -0.42 -16.80 -2.82
C MET A 67 0.14 -15.87 -1.74
N SER A 68 -0.69 -15.00 -1.15
CA SER A 68 -0.27 -14.07 -0.10
C SER A 68 -1.30 -14.01 1.02
N ASN A 69 -0.83 -13.72 2.24
CA ASN A 69 -1.68 -13.49 3.40
C ASN A 69 -2.23 -12.04 3.44
N ILE A 70 -1.83 -11.19 2.51
CA ILE A 70 -2.33 -9.83 2.40
C ILE A 70 -3.73 -9.83 1.78
N VAL A 71 -4.58 -8.93 2.25
CA VAL A 71 -5.94 -8.79 1.72
C VAL A 71 -5.89 -8.20 0.31
N ILE A 72 -6.09 -9.06 -0.67
CA ILE A 72 -6.15 -8.75 -2.11
C ILE A 72 -7.51 -9.29 -2.59
N ASP A 73 -8.23 -8.54 -3.41
CA ASP A 73 -9.49 -8.98 -3.97
C ASP A 73 -9.30 -9.95 -5.17
N ASP A 74 -10.40 -10.51 -5.67
CA ASP A 74 -10.38 -11.47 -6.77
C ASP A 74 -9.89 -10.85 -8.10
N ASN A 75 -9.83 -9.52 -8.21
CA ASN A 75 -9.28 -8.78 -9.35
C ASN A 75 -7.80 -8.41 -9.17
N GLY A 76 -7.19 -8.82 -8.06
CA GLY A 76 -5.81 -8.48 -7.71
C GLY A 76 -5.67 -7.09 -7.11
N ASN A 77 -6.76 -6.42 -6.71
CA ASN A 77 -6.68 -5.07 -6.13
C ASN A 77 -6.41 -5.14 -4.63
N MET A 78 -5.52 -4.28 -4.18
CA MET A 78 -5.26 -4.01 -2.78
C MET A 78 -5.77 -2.61 -2.42
N LYS A 79 -6.57 -2.53 -1.35
CA LYS A 79 -7.18 -1.29 -0.88
C LYS A 79 -6.34 -0.61 0.18
N VAL A 80 -6.36 0.73 0.13
CA VAL A 80 -5.94 1.59 1.23
C VAL A 80 -7.19 2.30 1.73
N LYS A 81 -7.54 2.12 2.99
CA LYS A 81 -8.88 2.42 3.50
C LYS A 81 -9.93 1.60 2.71
N ASN A 82 -10.79 2.29 1.98
CA ASN A 82 -11.84 1.70 1.15
C ASN A 82 -11.61 1.93 -0.36
N THR A 83 -10.43 2.46 -0.74
CA THR A 83 -10.11 2.83 -2.13
C THR A 83 -9.11 1.84 -2.71
N ASP A 84 -9.38 1.31 -3.90
CA ASP A 84 -8.43 0.50 -4.65
C ASP A 84 -7.20 1.36 -5.00
N CYS A 85 -6.03 0.90 -4.55
CA CYS A 85 -4.80 1.69 -4.63
C CYS A 85 -3.73 1.02 -5.47
N PHE A 86 -3.62 -0.29 -5.38
CA PHE A 86 -2.66 -1.08 -6.15
C PHE A 86 -3.38 -2.24 -6.83
N ARG A 87 -2.85 -2.65 -7.97
CA ARG A 87 -3.22 -3.90 -8.62
C ARG A 87 -2.01 -4.80 -8.75
N ILE A 88 -2.13 -6.01 -8.26
CA ILE A 88 -1.10 -7.05 -8.28
C ILE A 88 -1.58 -8.16 -9.19
N THR A 89 -0.81 -8.50 -10.21
CA THR A 89 -1.13 -9.58 -11.15
C THR A 89 0.10 -10.41 -11.44
N VAL A 90 -0.11 -11.67 -11.76
CA VAL A 90 0.93 -12.61 -12.19
C VAL A 90 0.59 -13.17 -13.57
N SER A 91 1.56 -13.30 -14.42
CA SER A 91 1.40 -13.86 -15.77
C SER A 91 2.74 -14.35 -16.31
N ASN A 92 2.70 -15.07 -17.44
CA ASN A 92 3.89 -15.25 -18.24
C ASN A 92 4.09 -14.05 -19.17
N ALA A 93 5.32 -13.57 -19.30
CA ALA A 93 5.64 -12.41 -20.11
C ALA A 93 5.31 -12.64 -21.58
N THR A 94 4.64 -11.67 -22.18
CA THR A 94 4.36 -11.61 -23.62
C THR A 94 5.51 -10.94 -24.36
N SER A 95 5.48 -10.93 -25.69
CA SER A 95 6.51 -10.26 -26.51
C SER A 95 6.62 -8.76 -26.25
N SER A 96 5.55 -8.12 -25.80
CA SER A 96 5.53 -6.69 -25.46
C SER A 96 6.13 -6.38 -24.08
N GLU A 97 6.39 -7.39 -23.27
CA GLU A 97 6.89 -7.25 -21.88
C GLU A 97 8.33 -7.71 -21.72
N VAL A 98 8.98 -8.05 -22.82
CA VAL A 98 10.40 -8.43 -22.83
C VAL A 98 11.26 -7.25 -22.38
N ASP A 99 12.05 -7.47 -21.34
CA ASP A 99 13.01 -6.52 -20.81
C ASP A 99 14.31 -7.23 -20.43
N PRO A 100 15.33 -7.20 -21.30
CA PRO A 100 16.61 -7.86 -21.04
C PRO A 100 17.32 -7.31 -19.80
N THR A 101 17.09 -6.04 -19.44
CA THR A 101 17.71 -5.42 -18.25
C THR A 101 17.18 -6.00 -16.96
N LYS A 102 15.91 -6.48 -16.98
CA LYS A 102 15.24 -7.18 -15.88
C LYS A 102 15.30 -8.71 -16.03
N GLY A 103 16.00 -9.22 -17.04
CA GLY A 103 16.05 -10.66 -17.31
C GLY A 103 14.71 -11.25 -17.74
N ILE A 104 13.83 -10.44 -18.35
CA ILE A 104 12.51 -10.87 -18.79
C ILE A 104 12.57 -11.23 -20.28
N SER A 105 12.27 -12.49 -20.60
CA SER A 105 12.07 -13.02 -21.95
C SER A 105 10.64 -13.50 -22.13
N VAL A 106 10.23 -13.79 -23.36
CA VAL A 106 8.90 -14.35 -23.63
C VAL A 106 8.71 -15.63 -22.83
N GLY A 107 7.60 -15.73 -22.12
CA GLY A 107 7.28 -16.87 -21.26
C GLY A 107 7.87 -16.81 -19.85
N SER A 108 8.72 -15.82 -19.53
CA SER A 108 9.20 -15.62 -18.16
C SER A 108 8.05 -15.36 -17.19
N PRO A 109 8.04 -15.98 -16.01
CA PRO A 109 7.05 -15.67 -14.98
C PRO A 109 7.28 -14.28 -14.43
N ILE A 110 6.28 -13.42 -14.54
CA ILE A 110 6.35 -12.03 -14.09
C ILE A 110 5.26 -11.70 -13.09
N LEU A 111 5.63 -10.88 -12.13
CA LEU A 111 4.74 -10.22 -11.18
C LEU A 111 4.65 -8.74 -11.57
N LYS A 112 3.43 -8.24 -11.72
CA LYS A 112 3.17 -6.83 -11.98
C LYS A 112 2.51 -6.19 -10.79
N VAL A 113 3.04 -5.06 -10.36
CA VAL A 113 2.44 -4.16 -9.38
C VAL A 113 2.18 -2.84 -10.07
N VAL A 114 0.92 -2.42 -10.11
CA VAL A 114 0.50 -1.19 -10.80
C VAL A 114 -0.24 -0.30 -9.83
N ALA A 115 0.08 0.99 -9.82
CA ALA A 115 -0.67 1.99 -9.09
C ALA A 115 -2.02 2.26 -9.78
N ILE A 116 -3.11 2.25 -9.00
CA ILE A 116 -4.44 2.64 -9.48
C ILE A 116 -4.61 4.14 -9.22
N SER A 117 -5.11 4.87 -10.21
CA SER A 117 -5.36 6.31 -10.08
C SER A 117 -6.35 6.56 -8.94
N SER A 118 -5.98 7.43 -8.01
CA SER A 118 -6.78 7.76 -6.83
C SER A 118 -6.59 9.22 -6.44
N SER A 119 -7.60 9.82 -5.81
CA SER A 119 -7.52 11.13 -5.15
C SER A 119 -7.36 11.04 -3.64
N ASP A 120 -7.32 9.83 -3.06
CA ASP A 120 -7.13 9.61 -1.63
C ASP A 120 -5.68 9.87 -1.22
N ASN A 121 -5.46 10.72 -0.22
CA ASN A 121 -4.12 11.10 0.24
C ASN A 121 -3.31 9.94 0.79
N ALA A 122 -3.94 9.01 1.50
CA ALA A 122 -3.25 7.83 2.03
C ALA A 122 -2.80 6.90 0.89
N CYS A 123 -3.62 6.73 -0.17
CA CYS A 123 -3.25 5.98 -1.36
C CYS A 123 -2.08 6.64 -2.11
N LEU A 124 -2.14 7.94 -2.37
CA LEU A 124 -1.07 8.68 -3.05
C LEU A 124 0.25 8.64 -2.26
N SER A 125 0.17 8.71 -0.93
CA SER A 125 1.34 8.58 -0.06
C SER A 125 1.91 7.16 -0.08
N ALA A 126 1.04 6.13 -0.05
CA ALA A 126 1.45 4.73 -0.18
C ALA A 126 2.15 4.46 -1.52
N GLN A 127 1.62 4.98 -2.63
CA GLN A 127 2.23 4.86 -3.96
C GLN A 127 3.61 5.52 -4.04
N ARG A 128 3.80 6.65 -3.35
CA ARG A 128 5.13 7.29 -3.24
C ARG A 128 6.11 6.45 -2.46
N LEU A 129 5.69 5.85 -1.35
CA LEU A 129 6.53 4.98 -0.53
C LEU A 129 6.93 3.67 -1.24
N THR A 130 6.09 3.18 -2.15
CA THR A 130 6.33 1.95 -2.93
C THR A 130 6.89 2.21 -4.31
N ARG A 131 7.36 3.42 -4.59
CA ARG A 131 7.79 3.82 -5.93
C ARG A 131 8.88 2.90 -6.50
N SER A 132 9.84 2.46 -5.70
CA SER A 132 10.87 1.52 -6.12
C SER A 132 10.30 0.18 -6.64
N ILE A 133 9.24 -0.33 -6.02
CA ILE A 133 8.55 -1.55 -6.45
C ILE A 133 7.78 -1.29 -7.74
N LEU A 134 7.07 -0.16 -7.83
CA LEU A 134 6.30 0.21 -9.02
C LEU A 134 7.21 0.41 -10.24
N ASP A 135 8.35 1.07 -10.07
CA ASP A 135 9.32 1.32 -11.15
C ASP A 135 10.05 0.02 -11.56
N SER A 136 10.20 -0.93 -10.65
CA SER A 136 10.75 -2.27 -10.94
C SER A 136 9.76 -3.19 -11.66
N SER A 137 8.47 -2.86 -11.66
CA SER A 137 7.44 -3.66 -12.31
C SER A 137 7.54 -3.57 -13.85
N PRO A 138 7.35 -4.67 -14.60
CA PRO A 138 7.17 -6.06 -14.16
C PRO A 138 8.45 -6.65 -13.57
N ILE A 139 8.30 -7.53 -12.58
CA ILE A 139 9.38 -8.20 -11.86
C ILE A 139 9.47 -9.64 -12.33
N ASN A 140 10.66 -10.09 -12.76
CA ASN A 140 10.89 -11.51 -13.06
C ASN A 140 11.01 -12.32 -11.76
N ILE A 141 10.09 -13.24 -11.52
CA ILE A 141 10.07 -14.08 -10.32
C ILE A 141 10.59 -15.50 -10.55
N GLY A 142 10.98 -15.82 -11.79
CA GLY A 142 11.51 -17.14 -12.15
C GLY A 142 12.99 -17.36 -11.84
N GLN A 143 13.75 -16.30 -11.55
CA GLN A 143 15.22 -16.41 -11.35
C GLN A 143 15.68 -16.28 -9.89
N GLY A 144 14.77 -16.22 -8.93
CA GLY A 144 15.13 -16.16 -7.49
C GLY A 144 15.91 -14.91 -7.03
N ASN A 145 16.11 -13.92 -7.91
CA ASN A 145 16.89 -12.71 -7.64
C ASN A 145 16.03 -11.47 -7.65
N VAL A 146 15.12 -11.34 -6.69
CA VAL A 146 14.50 -10.04 -6.41
C VAL A 146 15.50 -9.22 -5.58
N LYS A 147 16.25 -8.34 -6.23
CA LYS A 147 17.08 -7.35 -5.52
C LYS A 147 16.19 -6.17 -5.15
N PHE A 148 15.91 -6.05 -3.88
CA PHE A 148 15.37 -4.82 -3.30
C PHE A 148 16.57 -3.91 -2.98
N ASN A 149 16.68 -2.78 -3.64
CA ASN A 149 17.59 -1.69 -3.28
C ASN A 149 16.87 -0.70 -2.39
#